data_bdfdf644349c1e5d1854ad43f7bb6fcb
#
_entry.id   bdfdf644349c1e5d1854ad43f7bb6fcb
#
_cell.length_a   1.000
_cell.length_b   1.000
_cell.length_c   1.000
_cell.angle_alpha   90.00
_cell.angle_beta   90.00
_cell.angle_gamma   90.00
#
_symmetry.space_group_name_H-M   'P 1'
#
loop_
_entity.id
_entity.type
_entity.pdbx_description
1 polymer ?
#
loop_
_entity_poly.entity_id
_entity_poly.type
_entity_poly.pdbx_seq_one_letter_code
_entity_poly.pdbx_strand_id
1 'polypeptide(L)'
;LSERELEAVRIFMQSHPDVKLSLHICETKKEVKYITDKYNMSPICLMDKFDLLNAKALLVHCNYLSEEDRELIKRSGASVAVCHSSNLKLGNVPCDVKALLEKGINVMAATDGPATSDSLSLLDAIRVTALVSGAAVQDLYDMITVNPAKYMGINTGSIQAGNKADLLLYDRNDLCFTYRNSVLENLVYLPGCRPAKILKSGKVIVDNYRYTDNVEVPVLQEKNRIISLIEGKVGMHKR
;
A
#
# COMPACT_ATOMS: atom_id res chain seq x y z
N LEU A 1 12.08 -8.74 16.24
CA LEU A 1 12.32 -10.19 16.13
C LEU A 1 13.72 -10.52 16.65
N SER A 2 13.88 -11.69 17.23
CA SER A 2 15.18 -12.28 17.60
C SER A 2 15.79 -13.00 16.40
N GLU A 3 17.12 -13.26 16.44
CA GLU A 3 17.77 -14.05 15.37
C GLU A 3 17.14 -15.44 15.22
N ARG A 4 16.70 -16.06 16.33
CA ARG A 4 15.99 -17.35 16.30
C ARG A 4 14.67 -17.27 15.52
N GLU A 5 13.92 -16.18 15.70
CA GLU A 5 12.65 -15.97 14.97
C GLU A 5 12.91 -15.67 13.49
N LEU A 6 13.93 -14.87 13.17
CA LEU A 6 14.33 -14.62 11.79
C LEU A 6 14.77 -15.91 11.08
N GLU A 7 15.54 -16.76 11.76
CA GLU A 7 15.95 -18.05 11.23
C GLU A 7 14.74 -18.99 11.00
N ALA A 8 13.78 -19.01 11.93
CA ALA A 8 12.55 -19.78 11.75
C ALA A 8 11.74 -19.31 10.52
N VAL A 9 11.64 -17.98 10.31
CA VAL A 9 11.01 -17.41 9.11
C VAL A 9 11.78 -17.82 7.86
N ARG A 10 13.12 -17.75 7.87
CA ARG A 10 13.96 -18.17 6.74
C ARG A 10 13.69 -19.62 6.35
N ILE A 11 13.71 -20.54 7.31
CA ILE A 11 13.45 -21.97 7.09
C ILE A 11 12.03 -22.16 6.51
N PHE A 12 11.03 -21.46 7.08
CA PHE A 12 9.67 -21.53 6.58
C PHE A 12 9.58 -21.06 5.12
N MET A 13 10.17 -19.92 4.79
CA MET A 13 10.16 -19.37 3.42
C MET A 13 10.86 -20.28 2.42
N GLN A 14 11.93 -20.96 2.83
CA GLN A 14 12.63 -21.95 1.99
C GLN A 14 11.79 -23.19 1.71
N SER A 15 11.01 -23.65 2.68
CA SER A 15 10.12 -24.81 2.54
C SER A 15 8.80 -24.46 1.81
N HIS A 16 8.48 -23.18 1.65
CA HIS A 16 7.25 -22.70 1.00
C HIS A 16 7.58 -21.68 -0.11
N PRO A 17 8.09 -22.13 -1.27
CA PRO A 17 8.62 -21.23 -2.30
C PRO A 17 7.58 -20.31 -2.94
N ASP A 18 6.28 -20.62 -2.81
CA ASP A 18 5.20 -19.80 -3.37
C ASP A 18 4.71 -18.68 -2.41
N VAL A 19 5.16 -18.73 -1.16
CA VAL A 19 4.77 -17.73 -0.15
C VAL A 19 5.60 -16.47 -0.33
N LYS A 20 4.95 -15.31 -0.14
CA LYS A 20 5.58 -13.99 -0.09
C LYS A 20 5.67 -13.51 1.36
N LEU A 21 6.70 -12.74 1.66
CA LEU A 21 6.92 -12.14 2.97
C LEU A 21 6.48 -10.68 2.95
N SER A 22 5.65 -10.27 3.90
CA SER A 22 5.33 -8.86 4.12
C SER A 22 5.61 -8.48 5.56
N LEU A 23 6.28 -7.36 5.79
CA LEU A 23 6.62 -6.90 7.14
C LEU A 23 6.75 -5.38 7.20
N HIS A 24 6.41 -4.79 8.36
CA HIS A 24 6.73 -3.40 8.68
C HIS A 24 8.23 -3.31 8.99
N ILE A 25 8.92 -2.35 8.36
CA ILE A 25 10.37 -2.20 8.53
C ILE A 25 10.80 -0.75 8.32
N CYS A 26 11.74 -0.30 9.11
CA CYS A 26 12.25 1.07 9.08
C CYS A 26 11.11 2.11 9.19
N GLU A 27 10.05 1.80 9.93
CA GLU A 27 8.90 2.69 10.08
C GLU A 27 9.23 3.87 10.99
N THR A 28 9.89 3.61 12.12
CA THR A 28 10.19 4.63 13.13
C THR A 28 11.69 4.73 13.40
N LYS A 29 12.14 5.95 13.75
CA LYS A 29 13.52 6.17 14.18
C LYS A 29 13.91 5.32 15.40
N LYS A 30 12.94 5.06 16.29
CA LYS A 30 13.13 4.23 17.50
C LYS A 30 13.39 2.77 17.14
N GLU A 31 12.65 2.23 16.17
CA GLU A 31 12.84 0.86 15.66
C GLU A 31 14.22 0.70 15.03
N VAL A 32 14.58 1.59 14.10
CA VAL A 32 15.90 1.55 13.44
C VAL A 32 17.03 1.61 14.47
N LYS A 33 16.93 2.56 15.41
CA LYS A 33 17.93 2.67 16.47
C LYS A 33 18.02 1.40 17.32
N TYR A 34 16.89 0.82 17.73
CA TYR A 34 16.87 -0.41 18.53
C TYR A 34 17.57 -1.58 17.81
N ILE A 35 17.29 -1.76 16.52
CA ILE A 35 17.92 -2.83 15.72
C ILE A 35 19.40 -2.55 15.52
N THR A 36 19.76 -1.31 15.22
CA THR A 36 21.18 -0.93 15.04
C THR A 36 21.99 -1.10 16.31
N ASP A 37 21.47 -0.67 17.45
CA ASP A 37 22.15 -0.83 18.75
C ASP A 37 22.32 -2.33 19.11
N LYS A 38 21.34 -3.17 18.77
CA LYS A 38 21.35 -4.58 19.13
C LYS A 38 22.19 -5.45 18.21
N TYR A 39 22.18 -5.18 16.91
CA TYR A 39 22.79 -6.05 15.89
C TYR A 39 23.95 -5.40 15.14
N ASN A 40 24.26 -4.14 15.43
CA ASN A 40 25.29 -3.32 14.75
C ASN A 40 25.10 -3.27 13.23
N MET A 41 23.85 -3.28 12.76
CA MET A 41 23.46 -3.17 11.35
C MET A 41 22.06 -2.62 11.21
N SER A 42 21.71 -2.11 10.02
CA SER A 42 20.35 -1.62 9.73
C SER A 42 19.33 -2.78 9.71
N PRO A 43 18.01 -2.49 9.86
CA PRO A 43 16.98 -3.51 9.68
C PRO A 43 17.02 -4.17 8.30
N ILE A 44 17.35 -3.44 7.25
CA ILE A 44 17.48 -3.97 5.88
C ILE A 44 18.69 -4.92 5.76
N CYS A 45 19.84 -4.51 6.29
CA CYS A 45 21.02 -5.39 6.35
C CYS A 45 20.75 -6.67 7.16
N LEU A 46 19.97 -6.56 8.24
CA LEU A 46 19.59 -7.72 9.05
C LEU A 46 18.71 -8.69 8.24
N MET A 47 17.78 -8.20 7.45
CA MET A 47 16.97 -9.01 6.53
C MET A 47 17.84 -9.71 5.47
N ASP A 48 18.81 -8.99 4.91
CA ASP A 48 19.75 -9.53 3.91
C ASP A 48 20.61 -10.65 4.52
N LYS A 49 21.14 -10.45 5.75
CA LYS A 49 21.90 -11.46 6.51
C LYS A 49 21.16 -12.79 6.67
N PHE A 50 19.84 -12.75 6.78
CA PHE A 50 18.99 -13.94 6.95
C PHE A 50 18.34 -14.43 5.64
N ASP A 51 18.81 -14.01 4.48
CA ASP A 51 18.24 -14.37 3.15
C ASP A 51 16.74 -14.04 3.01
N LEU A 52 16.23 -13.12 3.82
CA LEU A 52 14.82 -12.69 3.80
C LEU A 52 14.59 -11.48 2.89
N LEU A 53 15.67 -10.79 2.49
CA LEU A 53 15.61 -9.68 1.54
C LEU A 53 15.74 -10.19 0.11
N ASN A 54 14.63 -10.42 -0.57
CA ASN A 54 14.59 -10.94 -1.93
C ASN A 54 13.31 -10.50 -2.66
N ALA A 55 13.13 -10.90 -3.93
CA ALA A 55 12.00 -10.50 -4.77
C ALA A 55 10.61 -10.89 -4.24
N LYS A 56 10.51 -11.75 -3.22
CA LYS A 56 9.26 -12.12 -2.54
C LYS A 56 8.95 -11.23 -1.34
N ALA A 57 9.91 -10.38 -0.91
CA ALA A 57 9.73 -9.49 0.22
C ALA A 57 8.99 -8.21 -0.17
N LEU A 58 7.98 -7.86 0.62
CA LEU A 58 7.29 -6.58 0.62
C LEU A 58 7.64 -5.83 1.90
N LEU A 59 8.42 -4.78 1.74
CA LEU A 59 8.88 -3.93 2.83
C LEU A 59 7.89 -2.78 3.01
N VAL A 60 7.19 -2.76 4.14
CA VAL A 60 6.16 -1.75 4.41
C VAL A 60 6.76 -0.58 5.18
N HIS A 61 6.36 0.63 4.85
CA HIS A 61 6.78 1.95 5.33
C HIS A 61 8.13 2.42 4.77
N CYS A 62 9.26 1.84 5.19
CA CYS A 62 10.60 2.21 4.72
C CYS A 62 10.92 3.71 4.87
N ASN A 63 10.46 4.35 5.95
CA ASN A 63 10.59 5.80 6.18
C ASN A 63 12.04 6.22 6.48
N TYR A 64 12.83 5.33 7.09
CA TYR A 64 14.18 5.60 7.54
C TYR A 64 15.17 4.65 6.87
N LEU A 65 15.48 4.89 5.61
CA LEU A 65 16.47 4.13 4.84
C LEU A 65 17.75 4.93 4.64
N SER A 66 18.89 4.28 4.84
CA SER A 66 20.19 4.80 4.37
C SER A 66 20.34 4.59 2.86
N GLU A 67 21.39 5.16 2.28
CA GLU A 67 21.72 4.91 0.87
C GLU A 67 22.11 3.44 0.62
N GLU A 68 22.82 2.85 1.58
CA GLU A 68 23.19 1.43 1.54
C GLU A 68 21.93 0.53 1.57
N ASP A 69 20.94 0.85 2.40
CA ASP A 69 19.67 0.12 2.44
C ASP A 69 18.95 0.16 1.10
N ARG A 70 18.92 1.31 0.43
CA ARG A 70 18.30 1.44 -0.90
C ARG A 70 19.02 0.59 -1.95
N GLU A 71 20.34 0.54 -1.91
CA GLU A 71 21.12 -0.33 -2.82
C GLU A 71 20.87 -1.81 -2.54
N LEU A 72 20.76 -2.22 -1.28
CA LEU A 72 20.40 -3.60 -0.91
C LEU A 72 19.00 -3.96 -1.42
N ILE A 73 18.00 -3.11 -1.20
CA ILE A 73 16.63 -3.30 -1.67
C ILE A 73 16.61 -3.44 -3.20
N LYS A 74 17.31 -2.57 -3.92
CA LYS A 74 17.43 -2.63 -5.39
C LYS A 74 18.01 -3.97 -5.85
N ARG A 75 19.15 -4.38 -5.29
CA ARG A 75 19.83 -5.62 -5.68
C ARG A 75 19.00 -6.87 -5.40
N SER A 76 18.26 -6.87 -4.31
CA SER A 76 17.43 -8.00 -3.88
C SER A 76 16.19 -8.20 -4.74
N GLY A 77 15.73 -7.17 -5.43
CA GLY A 77 14.46 -7.15 -6.14
C GLY A 77 13.24 -7.06 -5.23
N ALA A 78 13.41 -6.81 -3.92
CA ALA A 78 12.32 -6.57 -2.98
C ALA A 78 11.49 -5.35 -3.40
N SER A 79 10.21 -5.38 -3.04
CA SER A 79 9.28 -4.27 -3.30
C SER A 79 9.01 -3.48 -2.01
N VAL A 80 8.69 -2.21 -2.17
CA VAL A 80 8.36 -1.30 -1.05
C VAL A 80 6.90 -0.88 -1.13
N ALA A 81 6.18 -0.93 -0.01
CA ALA A 81 4.82 -0.37 0.12
C ALA A 81 4.85 0.83 1.06
N VAL A 82 4.53 2.02 0.55
CA VAL A 82 4.52 3.26 1.34
C VAL A 82 3.11 3.57 1.84
N CYS A 83 3.01 3.95 3.12
CA CYS A 83 1.75 4.25 3.81
C CYS A 83 1.76 5.71 4.31
N HIS A 84 1.88 6.69 3.41
CA HIS A 84 2.12 8.08 3.79
C HIS A 84 1.01 8.68 4.66
N SER A 85 -0.26 8.38 4.40
CA SER A 85 -1.37 8.87 5.24
C SER A 85 -1.22 8.43 6.70
N SER A 86 -0.91 7.14 6.92
CA SER A 86 -0.64 6.58 8.24
C SER A 86 0.59 7.22 8.87
N ASN A 87 1.71 7.26 8.13
CA ASN A 87 2.97 7.82 8.63
C ASN A 87 2.81 9.27 9.11
N LEU A 88 2.18 10.12 8.32
CA LEU A 88 1.95 11.53 8.65
C LEU A 88 1.01 11.69 9.85
N LYS A 89 -0.08 10.91 9.90
CA LYS A 89 -1.02 10.93 11.02
C LYS A 89 -0.36 10.53 12.35
N LEU A 90 0.57 9.57 12.30
CA LEU A 90 1.32 9.09 13.48
C LEU A 90 2.56 9.94 13.80
N GLY A 91 2.83 10.99 13.02
CA GLY A 91 3.97 11.89 13.24
C GLY A 91 5.31 11.31 12.75
N ASN A 92 5.29 10.26 11.92
CA ASN A 92 6.48 9.73 11.25
C ASN A 92 6.82 10.58 10.01
N VAL A 93 8.10 10.55 9.60
CA VAL A 93 8.50 11.14 8.32
C VAL A 93 7.96 10.33 7.14
N PRO A 94 7.66 10.97 6.00
CA PRO A 94 7.32 10.23 4.80
C PRO A 94 8.55 9.51 4.22
N CYS A 95 8.34 8.35 3.61
CA CYS A 95 9.37 7.65 2.83
C CYS A 95 9.76 8.49 1.60
N ASP A 96 11.05 8.51 1.27
CA ASP A 96 11.56 9.17 0.07
C ASP A 96 11.28 8.31 -1.18
N VAL A 97 10.03 8.39 -1.66
CA VAL A 97 9.54 7.66 -2.83
C VAL A 97 10.34 7.99 -4.07
N LYS A 98 10.71 9.27 -4.26
CA LYS A 98 11.43 9.70 -5.46
C LYS A 98 12.78 9.01 -5.56
N ALA A 99 13.56 8.98 -4.48
CA ALA A 99 14.83 8.28 -4.45
C ALA A 99 14.70 6.76 -4.73
N LEU A 100 13.62 6.13 -4.25
CA LEU A 100 13.37 4.71 -4.54
C LEU A 100 13.03 4.47 -6.02
N LEU A 101 12.17 5.30 -6.60
CA LEU A 101 11.78 5.21 -8.01
C LEU A 101 12.96 5.48 -8.95
N GLU A 102 13.78 6.50 -8.68
CA GLU A 102 14.99 6.82 -9.45
C GLU A 102 16.00 5.65 -9.47
N LYS A 103 16.02 4.85 -8.42
CA LYS A 103 16.81 3.60 -8.37
C LYS A 103 16.15 2.42 -9.10
N GLY A 104 14.93 2.56 -9.57
CA GLY A 104 14.17 1.50 -10.22
C GLY A 104 13.63 0.43 -9.25
N ILE A 105 13.49 0.77 -7.96
CA ILE A 105 12.84 -0.10 -6.97
C ILE A 105 11.34 -0.13 -7.26
N ASN A 106 10.72 -1.29 -7.15
CA ASN A 106 9.27 -1.44 -7.31
C ASN A 106 8.55 -0.88 -6.07
N VAL A 107 7.97 0.30 -6.21
CA VAL A 107 7.27 1.00 -5.10
C VAL A 107 5.77 0.95 -5.32
N MET A 108 5.03 0.66 -4.25
CA MET A 108 3.56 0.64 -4.21
C MET A 108 3.04 1.62 -3.16
N ALA A 109 1.87 2.18 -3.39
CA ALA A 109 1.14 2.92 -2.37
C ALA A 109 0.12 2.02 -1.67
N ALA A 110 0.02 2.14 -0.36
CA ALA A 110 -0.90 1.39 0.47
C ALA A 110 -1.61 2.32 1.47
N THR A 111 -2.77 1.89 1.92
CA THR A 111 -3.59 2.67 2.87
C THR A 111 -3.21 2.44 4.32
N ASP A 112 -2.54 1.31 4.63
CA ASP A 112 -2.43 0.83 6.00
C ASP A 112 -3.83 0.53 6.61
N GLY A 113 -3.95 0.40 7.92
CA GLY A 113 -5.21 0.18 8.59
C GLY A 113 -6.12 1.40 8.65
N PRO A 114 -7.45 1.24 8.65
CA PRO A 114 -8.39 2.37 8.74
C PRO A 114 -8.20 3.24 9.98
N ALA A 115 -7.72 2.66 11.09
CA ALA A 115 -7.47 3.40 12.32
C ALA A 115 -6.32 4.41 12.20
N THR A 116 -5.36 4.15 11.31
CA THR A 116 -4.16 4.97 11.12
C THR A 116 -4.23 5.86 9.89
N SER A 117 -5.06 5.53 8.89
CA SER A 117 -5.16 6.29 7.64
C SER A 117 -6.49 7.00 7.43
N ASP A 118 -7.55 6.63 8.19
CA ASP A 118 -8.94 7.10 8.03
C ASP A 118 -9.58 6.84 6.65
N SER A 119 -8.87 6.16 5.76
CA SER A 119 -9.33 5.86 4.39
C SER A 119 -8.80 4.50 3.92
N LEU A 120 -9.60 3.80 3.14
CA LEU A 120 -9.18 2.62 2.37
C LEU A 120 -9.08 2.92 0.85
N SER A 121 -9.12 4.20 0.47
CA SER A 121 -9.01 4.64 -0.91
C SER A 121 -7.54 4.72 -1.34
N LEU A 122 -7.16 3.94 -2.34
CA LEU A 122 -5.82 4.03 -2.95
C LEU A 122 -5.61 5.36 -3.69
N LEU A 123 -6.67 5.98 -4.23
CA LEU A 123 -6.57 7.34 -4.79
C LEU A 123 -6.23 8.37 -3.72
N ASP A 124 -6.76 8.23 -2.49
CA ASP A 124 -6.37 9.09 -1.38
C ASP A 124 -4.91 8.85 -0.97
N ALA A 125 -4.48 7.58 -0.93
CA ALA A 125 -3.10 7.24 -0.61
C ALA A 125 -2.11 7.83 -1.61
N ILE A 126 -2.36 7.74 -2.94
CA ILE A 126 -1.46 8.34 -3.94
C ILE A 126 -1.52 9.87 -3.95
N ARG A 127 -2.66 10.47 -3.61
CA ARG A 127 -2.75 11.94 -3.47
C ARG A 127 -1.85 12.46 -2.35
N VAL A 128 -1.90 11.83 -1.19
CA VAL A 128 -0.97 12.19 -0.09
C VAL A 128 0.47 11.95 -0.51
N THR A 129 0.76 10.82 -1.17
CA THR A 129 2.09 10.53 -1.70
C THR A 129 2.55 11.59 -2.70
N ALA A 130 1.68 12.04 -3.60
CA ALA A 130 1.98 13.10 -4.57
C ALA A 130 2.40 14.41 -3.88
N LEU A 131 1.65 14.81 -2.84
CA LEU A 131 1.90 16.07 -2.12
C LEU A 131 3.22 16.07 -1.36
N VAL A 132 3.71 14.91 -0.92
CA VAL A 132 4.94 14.84 -0.11
C VAL A 132 6.18 14.42 -0.91
N SER A 133 6.02 13.75 -2.06
CA SER A 133 7.15 13.19 -2.81
C SER A 133 7.56 14.00 -4.03
N GLY A 134 6.61 14.73 -4.66
CA GLY A 134 6.82 15.35 -5.95
C GLY A 134 7.16 14.37 -7.09
N ALA A 135 6.79 13.10 -6.94
CA ALA A 135 6.95 12.08 -7.98
C ALA A 135 6.06 12.38 -9.19
N ALA A 136 6.43 11.87 -10.37
CA ALA A 136 5.64 12.07 -11.59
C ALA A 136 4.28 11.38 -11.47
N VAL A 137 3.26 12.00 -12.07
CA VAL A 137 1.86 11.53 -11.98
C VAL A 137 1.71 10.09 -12.49
N GLN A 138 2.43 9.73 -13.54
CA GLN A 138 2.43 8.36 -14.08
C GLN A 138 2.98 7.36 -13.06
N ASP A 139 4.13 7.67 -12.44
CA ASP A 139 4.72 6.81 -11.42
C ASP A 139 3.78 6.60 -10.24
N LEU A 140 3.12 7.67 -9.77
CA LEU A 140 2.13 7.61 -8.70
C LEU A 140 0.95 6.70 -9.06
N TYR A 141 0.47 6.77 -10.30
CA TYR A 141 -0.60 5.90 -10.75
C TYR A 141 -0.14 4.44 -10.90
N ASP A 142 1.07 4.22 -11.37
CA ASP A 142 1.68 2.89 -11.46
C ASP A 142 1.85 2.24 -10.08
N MET A 143 2.07 3.03 -9.03
CA MET A 143 2.15 2.54 -7.64
C MET A 143 0.85 1.88 -7.14
N ILE A 144 -0.29 2.10 -7.77
CA ILE A 144 -1.56 1.47 -7.40
C ILE A 144 -2.12 0.54 -8.50
N THR A 145 -1.41 0.38 -9.61
CA THR A 145 -1.85 -0.41 -10.76
C THR A 145 -0.81 -1.45 -11.18
N VAL A 146 0.18 -1.03 -11.94
CA VAL A 146 1.20 -1.91 -12.55
C VAL A 146 2.14 -2.50 -11.50
N ASN A 147 2.60 -1.67 -10.56
CA ASN A 147 3.61 -2.09 -9.58
C ASN A 147 3.11 -3.19 -8.62
N PRO A 148 1.88 -3.09 -8.02
CA PRO A 148 1.34 -4.18 -7.23
C PRO A 148 1.06 -5.43 -8.06
N ALA A 149 0.61 -5.30 -9.32
CA ALA A 149 0.41 -6.43 -10.21
C ALA A 149 1.72 -7.19 -10.48
N LYS A 150 2.81 -6.45 -10.72
CA LYS A 150 4.16 -7.00 -10.88
C LYS A 150 4.62 -7.76 -9.63
N TYR A 151 4.48 -7.17 -8.44
CA TYR A 151 4.84 -7.83 -7.18
C TYR A 151 4.02 -9.12 -6.96
N MET A 152 2.71 -9.05 -7.19
CA MET A 152 1.82 -10.20 -7.02
C MET A 152 2.03 -11.29 -8.09
N GLY A 153 2.63 -10.96 -9.23
CA GLY A 153 2.79 -11.88 -10.36
C GLY A 153 1.47 -12.18 -11.06
N ILE A 154 0.58 -11.19 -11.16
CA ILE A 154 -0.75 -11.34 -11.77
C ILE A 154 -0.89 -10.45 -13.02
N ASN A 155 -1.57 -10.97 -14.04
CA ASN A 155 -1.80 -10.25 -15.29
C ASN A 155 -2.96 -9.26 -15.15
N THR A 156 -2.69 -8.10 -14.57
CA THR A 156 -3.62 -6.97 -14.40
C THR A 156 -2.83 -5.66 -14.28
N GLY A 157 -3.49 -4.55 -13.97
CA GLY A 157 -2.85 -3.24 -13.76
C GLY A 157 -2.64 -2.43 -15.04
N SER A 158 -2.84 -3.01 -16.22
CA SER A 158 -2.81 -2.32 -17.51
C SER A 158 -3.86 -2.87 -18.46
N ILE A 159 -4.29 -2.06 -19.45
CA ILE A 159 -5.27 -2.45 -20.46
C ILE A 159 -4.50 -3.06 -21.63
N GLN A 160 -4.35 -4.39 -21.61
CA GLN A 160 -3.65 -5.16 -22.64
C GLN A 160 -4.38 -6.47 -22.90
N ALA A 161 -4.30 -6.97 -24.13
CA ALA A 161 -4.84 -8.29 -24.48
C ALA A 161 -4.15 -9.38 -23.63
N GLY A 162 -4.94 -10.28 -23.06
CA GLY A 162 -4.46 -11.33 -22.15
C GLY A 162 -4.47 -10.98 -20.68
N ASN A 163 -4.64 -9.70 -20.31
CA ASN A 163 -4.82 -9.30 -18.94
C ASN A 163 -6.24 -9.56 -18.45
N LYS A 164 -6.40 -9.73 -17.13
CA LYS A 164 -7.72 -9.77 -16.51
C LYS A 164 -8.43 -8.43 -16.69
N ALA A 165 -9.70 -8.48 -17.04
CA ALA A 165 -10.55 -7.31 -17.19
C ALA A 165 -11.00 -6.77 -15.80
N ASP A 166 -10.03 -6.30 -15.01
CA ASP A 166 -10.24 -5.52 -13.79
C ASP A 166 -10.19 -4.04 -14.20
N LEU A 167 -11.34 -3.43 -14.44
CA LEU A 167 -11.45 -2.12 -15.09
C LEU A 167 -12.26 -1.15 -14.23
N LEU A 168 -11.80 0.09 -14.16
CA LEU A 168 -12.50 1.23 -13.58
C LEU A 168 -12.87 2.19 -14.70
N LEU A 169 -14.16 2.47 -14.88
CA LEU A 169 -14.67 3.42 -15.87
C LEU A 169 -15.17 4.67 -15.15
N TYR A 170 -14.65 5.81 -15.55
CA TYR A 170 -15.01 7.11 -15.00
C TYR A 170 -15.84 7.88 -16.04
N ASP A 171 -16.87 8.60 -15.58
CA ASP A 171 -17.62 9.52 -16.44
C ASP A 171 -16.82 10.82 -16.59
N ARG A 172 -16.47 11.17 -17.81
CA ARG A 172 -15.73 12.42 -18.12
C ARG A 172 -16.54 13.69 -17.87
N ASN A 173 -17.85 13.58 -17.74
CA ASN A 173 -18.73 14.69 -17.40
C ASN A 173 -18.85 14.91 -15.89
N ASP A 174 -18.25 14.04 -15.07
CA ASP A 174 -18.20 14.23 -13.62
C ASP A 174 -17.38 15.50 -13.29
N LEU A 175 -17.82 16.24 -12.28
CA LEU A 175 -17.15 17.44 -11.78
C LEU A 175 -15.71 17.20 -11.31
N CYS A 176 -15.33 15.96 -11.03
CA CYS A 176 -13.95 15.57 -10.76
C CYS A 176 -13.02 15.77 -11.97
N PHE A 177 -13.54 15.87 -13.19
CA PHE A 177 -12.71 16.04 -14.37
C PHE A 177 -12.79 17.46 -14.90
N THR A 178 -11.67 18.17 -14.86
CA THR A 178 -11.53 19.51 -15.43
C THR A 178 -10.85 19.43 -16.80
N TYR A 179 -11.20 20.32 -17.71
CA TYR A 179 -10.60 20.34 -19.05
C TYR A 179 -9.14 20.82 -19.09
N ARG A 180 -8.62 21.32 -17.98
CA ARG A 180 -7.28 21.94 -17.92
C ARG A 180 -6.17 20.95 -17.58
N ASN A 181 -6.50 19.86 -16.88
CA ASN A 181 -5.55 18.86 -16.41
C ASN A 181 -5.70 17.57 -17.21
N SER A 182 -4.66 16.75 -17.22
CA SER A 182 -4.76 15.38 -17.73
C SER A 182 -5.70 14.54 -16.86
N VAL A 183 -6.26 13.47 -17.42
CA VAL A 183 -7.13 12.53 -16.66
C VAL A 183 -6.39 11.97 -15.45
N LEU A 184 -5.11 11.63 -15.58
CA LEU A 184 -4.30 11.11 -14.48
C LEU A 184 -4.06 12.15 -13.38
N GLU A 185 -3.79 13.41 -13.76
CA GLU A 185 -3.66 14.49 -12.76
C GLU A 185 -4.96 14.68 -11.98
N ASN A 186 -6.10 14.62 -12.64
CA ASN A 186 -7.39 14.70 -11.96
C ASN A 186 -7.58 13.55 -10.99
N LEU A 187 -7.30 12.30 -11.38
CA LEU A 187 -7.40 11.13 -10.50
C LEU A 187 -6.46 11.20 -9.30
N VAL A 188 -5.25 11.73 -9.49
CA VAL A 188 -4.25 11.85 -8.41
C VAL A 188 -4.57 12.99 -7.47
N TYR A 189 -4.90 14.19 -7.99
CA TYR A 189 -4.97 15.40 -7.17
C TYR A 189 -6.38 15.77 -6.72
N LEU A 190 -7.43 15.40 -7.45
CA LEU A 190 -8.79 15.77 -7.07
C LEU A 190 -9.42 14.73 -6.13
N PRO A 191 -9.96 15.15 -4.97
CA PRO A 191 -10.64 14.25 -4.06
C PRO A 191 -12.01 13.84 -4.61
N GLY A 192 -12.46 12.64 -4.24
CA GLY A 192 -13.82 12.20 -4.48
C GLY A 192 -14.11 11.65 -5.87
N CYS A 193 -13.11 11.53 -6.75
CA CYS A 193 -13.30 10.84 -8.03
C CYS A 193 -13.73 9.39 -7.79
N ARG A 194 -14.88 9.01 -8.33
CA ARG A 194 -15.44 7.66 -8.21
C ARG A 194 -15.64 7.05 -9.59
N PRO A 195 -15.33 5.78 -9.79
CA PRO A 195 -15.68 5.11 -11.03
C PRO A 195 -17.20 4.93 -11.12
N ALA A 196 -17.77 5.30 -12.27
CA ALA A 196 -19.18 5.09 -12.57
C ALA A 196 -19.48 3.59 -12.74
N LYS A 197 -18.49 2.83 -13.24
CA LYS A 197 -18.61 1.37 -13.43
C LYS A 197 -17.30 0.68 -13.05
N ILE A 198 -17.43 -0.48 -12.39
CA ILE A 198 -16.29 -1.33 -12.03
C ILE A 198 -16.54 -2.74 -12.56
N LEU A 199 -15.54 -3.25 -13.28
CA LEU A 199 -15.50 -4.64 -13.70
C LEU A 199 -14.42 -5.37 -12.90
N LYS A 200 -14.74 -6.57 -12.45
CA LYS A 200 -13.80 -7.52 -11.84
C LYS A 200 -13.77 -8.80 -12.65
N SER A 201 -12.65 -9.11 -13.26
CA SER A 201 -12.48 -10.24 -14.18
C SER A 201 -13.60 -10.29 -15.25
N GLY A 202 -13.96 -9.12 -15.80
CA GLY A 202 -15.00 -8.96 -16.81
C GLY A 202 -16.44 -8.93 -16.27
N LYS A 203 -16.68 -9.26 -15.01
CA LYS A 203 -18.02 -9.15 -14.39
C LYS A 203 -18.22 -7.72 -13.86
N VAL A 204 -19.34 -7.09 -14.20
CA VAL A 204 -19.72 -5.78 -13.64
C VAL A 204 -20.14 -5.98 -12.18
N ILE A 205 -19.49 -5.26 -11.27
CA ILE A 205 -19.76 -5.28 -9.82
C ILE A 205 -20.26 -3.92 -9.29
N VAL A 206 -19.99 -2.85 -10.04
CA VAL A 206 -20.58 -1.52 -9.83
C VAL A 206 -21.09 -1.02 -11.18
N ASP A 207 -22.30 -0.51 -11.23
CA ASP A 207 -22.91 0.15 -12.39
C ASP A 207 -23.62 1.42 -11.95
N ASN A 208 -23.41 2.50 -12.65
CA ASN A 208 -23.95 3.82 -12.33
C ASN A 208 -23.76 4.20 -10.85
N TYR A 209 -22.51 4.05 -10.36
CA TYR A 209 -22.07 4.35 -8.98
C TYR A 209 -22.69 3.46 -7.88
N ARG A 210 -23.40 2.39 -8.23
CA ARG A 210 -24.06 1.47 -7.27
C ARG A 210 -23.57 0.05 -7.44
N TYR A 211 -23.46 -0.68 -6.35
CA TYR A 211 -23.17 -2.11 -6.40
C TYR A 211 -24.31 -2.86 -7.13
N THR A 212 -23.93 -3.79 -8.00
CA THR A 212 -24.91 -4.64 -8.72
C THR A 212 -25.56 -5.67 -7.81
N ASP A 213 -24.86 -6.11 -6.77
CA ASP A 213 -25.38 -6.99 -5.75
C ASP A 213 -25.83 -6.13 -4.52
N ASN A 214 -26.85 -6.56 -3.80
CA ASN A 214 -27.37 -5.83 -2.64
C ASN A 214 -26.47 -6.00 -1.41
N VAL A 215 -25.22 -5.55 -1.50
CA VAL A 215 -24.23 -5.65 -0.41
C VAL A 215 -24.32 -4.52 0.61
N GLU A 216 -25.01 -3.42 0.30
CA GLU A 216 -25.06 -2.24 1.15
C GLU A 216 -25.85 -2.51 2.45
N VAL A 217 -26.97 -3.22 2.37
CA VAL A 217 -27.82 -3.51 3.53
C VAL A 217 -27.14 -4.36 4.59
N PRO A 218 -26.52 -5.50 4.24
CA PRO A 218 -25.75 -6.30 5.20
C PRO A 218 -24.59 -5.54 5.86
N VAL A 219 -23.88 -4.69 5.10
CA VAL A 219 -22.78 -3.87 5.62
C VAL A 219 -23.27 -2.84 6.64
N LEU A 220 -24.39 -2.17 6.35
CA LEU A 220 -24.98 -1.20 7.29
C LEU A 220 -25.50 -1.87 8.55
N GLN A 221 -26.10 -3.04 8.45
CA GLN A 221 -26.56 -3.84 9.59
C GLN A 221 -25.40 -4.23 10.50
N GLU A 222 -24.32 -4.75 9.91
CA GLU A 222 -23.13 -5.13 10.66
C GLU A 222 -22.43 -3.92 11.32
N LYS A 223 -22.32 -2.80 10.61
CA LYS A 223 -21.82 -1.54 11.17
C LYS A 223 -22.60 -1.15 12.43
N ASN A 224 -23.93 -1.13 12.35
CA ASN A 224 -24.79 -0.76 13.48
C ASN A 224 -24.63 -1.73 14.65
N ARG A 225 -24.50 -3.03 14.37
CA ARG A 225 -24.22 -4.06 15.39
C ARG A 225 -22.89 -3.81 16.10
N ILE A 226 -21.83 -3.50 15.35
CA ILE A 226 -20.50 -3.21 15.92
C ILE A 226 -20.53 -1.94 16.76
N ILE A 227 -21.16 -0.88 16.29
CA ILE A 227 -21.32 0.38 17.05
C ILE A 227 -22.00 0.10 18.40
N SER A 228 -23.12 -0.62 18.40
CA SER A 228 -23.85 -0.96 19.63
C SER A 228 -22.99 -1.77 20.61
N LEU A 229 -22.14 -2.68 20.12
CA LEU A 229 -21.22 -3.44 20.96
C LEU A 229 -20.13 -2.55 21.59
N ILE A 230 -19.61 -1.57 20.85
CA ILE A 230 -18.61 -0.63 21.36
C ILE A 230 -19.23 0.29 22.41
N GLU A 231 -20.39 0.86 22.14
CA GLU A 231 -21.13 1.73 23.07
C GLU A 231 -21.51 1.01 24.35
N GLY A 232 -21.97 -0.24 24.26
CA GLY A 232 -22.25 -1.09 25.41
C GLY A 232 -21.02 -1.34 26.29
N LYS A 233 -19.83 -1.54 25.70
CA LYS A 233 -18.58 -1.72 26.46
C LYS A 233 -18.08 -0.42 27.09
N VAL A 234 -18.18 0.71 26.39
CA VAL A 234 -17.77 2.03 26.92
C VAL A 234 -18.69 2.45 28.07
N GLY A 235 -19.97 2.11 28.03
CA GLY A 235 -20.91 2.36 29.11
C GLY A 235 -20.63 1.57 30.40
N MET A 236 -19.99 0.41 30.32
CA MET A 236 -19.58 -0.39 31.49
C MET A 236 -18.35 0.15 32.23
N HIS A 237 -17.53 0.99 31.62
CA HIS A 237 -16.36 1.62 32.27
C HIS A 237 -16.65 2.98 32.90
N LYS A 238 -17.88 3.48 32.80
CA LYS A 238 -18.33 4.74 33.44
C LYS A 238 -19.19 4.57 34.69
N ARG A 239 -19.20 3.36 35.30
CA ARG A 239 -19.87 3.11 36.58
C ARG A 239 -18.87 2.75 37.66
#